data_ccc3fbb99261ea065a8e4f7bea6b07fb
#
_entry.id   ccc3fbb99261ea065a8e4f7bea6b07fb
#
_cell.length_a   1.000
_cell.length_b   1.000
_cell.length_c   1.000
_cell.angle_alpha   90.00
_cell.angle_beta   90.00
_cell.angle_gamma   90.00
#
_symmetry.space_group_name_H-M   'P 1'
#
loop_
_entity.id
_entity.type
_entity.pdbx_description
1 polymer ?
#
loop_
_entity_poly.entity_id
_entity_poly.type
_entity_poly.pdbx_seq_one_letter_code
_entity_poly.pdbx_strand_id
1 'polypeptide(L)'
;MSSPLPCPNKRQTKISLIDRPKYDTIVRYMRKYMLEALEEAKKAADMGEVPVGAVIVRDGEIIGRGHNETETRKDPTAHAEMAAIRQAAEHLQGWRLIGCTMFVTAEPCSMCAGAIVWSRIEKLYIGTMDPKSGACGSVFNIPQERRLNHFTEIETGLMQEECSGIMKDFFKQLRKRKAEEKQ
;
A
#
# COMPACT_ATOMS: atom_id res chain seq x y z
N MET A 1 -5.65 -24.23 29.63
CA MET A 1 -4.80 -24.66 28.52
C MET A 1 -5.69 -24.79 27.30
N SER A 2 -5.78 -23.76 26.49
CA SER A 2 -6.65 -23.71 25.31
C SER A 2 -5.80 -23.97 24.07
N SER A 3 -6.12 -25.03 23.34
CA SER A 3 -5.43 -25.41 22.10
C SER A 3 -5.63 -24.33 21.02
N PRO A 4 -4.61 -24.04 20.18
CA PRO A 4 -4.76 -23.09 19.10
C PRO A 4 -5.69 -23.65 18.00
N LEU A 5 -6.58 -22.79 17.49
CA LEU A 5 -7.46 -23.11 16.38
C LEU A 5 -6.65 -23.33 15.09
N PRO A 6 -7.02 -24.30 14.23
CA PRO A 6 -6.29 -24.57 13.00
C PRO A 6 -6.45 -23.43 11.99
N CYS A 7 -5.34 -23.07 11.35
CA CYS A 7 -5.28 -22.14 10.21
C CYS A 7 -6.19 -22.62 9.07
N PRO A 8 -6.99 -21.74 8.45
CA PRO A 8 -7.80 -22.12 7.30
C PRO A 8 -6.90 -22.42 6.09
N ASN A 9 -7.15 -23.59 5.52
CA ASN A 9 -6.51 -24.17 4.36
C ASN A 9 -6.49 -23.21 3.16
N LYS A 10 -5.33 -22.96 2.58
CA LYS A 10 -5.16 -22.21 1.31
C LYS A 10 -5.88 -22.94 0.18
N ARG A 11 -7.12 -22.57 -0.09
CA ARG A 11 -7.76 -22.94 -1.34
C ARG A 11 -7.11 -22.09 -2.46
N GLN A 12 -6.20 -22.68 -3.18
CA GLN A 12 -5.84 -22.19 -4.51
C GLN A 12 -7.10 -22.29 -5.39
N THR A 13 -7.75 -21.17 -5.60
CA THR A 13 -8.85 -21.07 -6.55
C THR A 13 -8.28 -21.33 -7.94
N LYS A 14 -8.53 -22.52 -8.51
CA LYS A 14 -8.23 -22.80 -9.92
C LYS A 14 -9.11 -21.89 -10.76
N ILE A 15 -8.53 -20.81 -11.31
CA ILE A 15 -9.17 -19.94 -12.29
C ILE A 15 -9.43 -20.79 -13.53
N SER A 16 -10.67 -20.93 -13.93
CA SER A 16 -11.02 -21.68 -15.13
C SER A 16 -10.48 -20.96 -16.37
N LEU A 17 -10.11 -21.72 -17.41
CA LEU A 17 -9.57 -21.18 -18.67
C LEU A 17 -10.54 -20.21 -19.38
N ILE A 18 -11.83 -20.28 -19.05
CA ILE A 18 -12.90 -19.45 -19.63
C ILE A 18 -12.89 -18.02 -19.08
N ASP A 19 -12.35 -17.78 -17.87
CA ASP A 19 -12.32 -16.46 -17.24
C ASP A 19 -11.01 -15.69 -17.46
N ARG A 20 -10.02 -16.27 -18.13
CA ARG A 20 -8.71 -15.64 -18.40
C ARG A 20 -8.81 -14.25 -19.04
N PRO A 21 -9.60 -14.01 -20.10
CA PRO A 21 -9.65 -12.69 -20.72
C PRO A 21 -10.19 -11.60 -19.81
N LYS A 22 -11.16 -11.94 -18.95
CA LYS A 22 -11.70 -11.01 -17.95
C LYS A 22 -10.70 -10.73 -16.84
N TYR A 23 -10.00 -11.77 -16.37
CA TYR A 23 -8.98 -11.66 -15.36
C TYR A 23 -7.81 -10.78 -15.85
N ASP A 24 -7.32 -11.02 -17.06
CA ASP A 24 -6.23 -10.24 -17.66
C ASP A 24 -6.62 -8.76 -17.84
N THR A 25 -7.86 -8.50 -18.20
CA THR A 25 -8.39 -7.12 -18.31
C THR A 25 -8.45 -6.44 -16.94
N ILE A 26 -8.91 -7.14 -15.90
CA ILE A 26 -8.95 -6.61 -14.52
C ILE A 26 -7.54 -6.34 -14.01
N VAL A 27 -6.61 -7.28 -14.18
CA VAL A 27 -5.22 -7.11 -13.76
C VAL A 27 -4.58 -5.92 -14.48
N ARG A 28 -4.79 -5.80 -15.81
CA ARG A 28 -4.30 -4.66 -16.58
C ARG A 28 -4.85 -3.33 -16.09
N TYR A 29 -6.13 -3.29 -15.73
CA TYR A 29 -6.79 -2.11 -15.17
C TYR A 29 -6.20 -1.74 -13.80
N MET A 30 -5.99 -2.71 -12.92
CA MET A 30 -5.38 -2.46 -11.60
C MET A 30 -3.91 -2.02 -11.70
N ARG A 31 -3.15 -2.58 -12.65
CA ARG A 31 -1.76 -2.15 -12.93
C ARG A 31 -1.64 -0.66 -13.24
N LYS A 32 -2.62 -0.06 -13.93
CA LYS A 32 -2.64 1.38 -14.20
C LYS A 32 -2.50 2.20 -12.92
N TYR A 33 -3.24 1.87 -11.87
CA TYR A 33 -3.19 2.62 -10.62
C TYR A 33 -1.94 2.33 -9.79
N MET A 34 -1.41 1.11 -9.84
CA MET A 34 -0.13 0.83 -9.20
C MET A 34 1.03 1.56 -9.89
N LEU A 35 0.99 1.75 -11.21
CA LEU A 35 1.93 2.61 -11.93
C LEU A 35 1.87 4.05 -11.41
N GLU A 36 0.68 4.59 -11.21
CA GLU A 36 0.52 5.94 -10.62
C GLU A 36 1.08 6.03 -9.18
N ALA A 37 0.89 4.97 -8.38
CA ALA A 37 1.51 4.90 -7.06
C ALA A 37 3.05 4.80 -7.14
N LEU A 38 3.60 4.10 -8.15
CA LEU A 38 5.04 4.07 -8.41
C LEU A 38 5.59 5.44 -8.85
N GLU A 39 4.84 6.22 -9.61
CA GLU A 39 5.24 7.60 -9.93
C GLU A 39 5.31 8.47 -8.67
N GLU A 40 4.37 8.30 -7.73
CA GLU A 40 4.49 8.97 -6.42
C GLU A 40 5.72 8.48 -5.64
N ALA A 41 6.02 7.18 -5.64
CA ALA A 41 7.21 6.64 -4.99
C ALA A 41 8.52 7.20 -5.59
N LYS A 42 8.56 7.46 -6.90
CA LYS A 42 9.72 8.12 -7.55
C LYS A 42 9.91 9.54 -7.05
N LYS A 43 8.82 10.30 -6.87
CA LYS A 43 8.90 11.66 -6.30
C LYS A 43 9.54 11.64 -4.90
N ALA A 44 9.14 10.67 -4.05
CA ALA A 44 9.78 10.48 -2.75
C ALA A 44 11.29 10.21 -2.91
N ALA A 45 11.67 9.28 -3.80
CA ALA A 45 13.08 8.95 -4.05
C ALA A 45 13.90 10.17 -4.50
N ASP A 46 13.36 11.01 -5.40
CA ASP A 46 14.00 12.22 -5.90
C ASP A 46 14.23 13.26 -4.79
N MET A 47 13.36 13.26 -3.77
CA MET A 47 13.51 14.10 -2.57
C MET A 47 14.44 13.47 -1.50
N GLY A 48 14.96 12.28 -1.74
CA GLY A 48 15.78 11.54 -0.76
C GLY A 48 14.98 10.81 0.32
N GLU A 49 13.68 10.74 0.17
CA GLU A 49 12.76 10.02 1.05
C GLU A 49 12.66 8.53 0.70
N VAL A 50 12.24 7.72 1.64
CA VAL A 50 11.94 6.30 1.37
C VAL A 50 10.87 6.21 0.28
N PRO A 51 11.10 5.50 -0.85
CA PRO A 51 10.25 5.54 -2.02
C PRO A 51 8.95 4.74 -1.84
N VAL A 52 8.04 5.32 -1.08
CA VAL A 52 6.67 4.82 -0.94
C VAL A 52 5.71 5.80 -1.59
N GLY A 53 4.83 5.28 -2.41
CA GLY A 53 3.76 6.04 -3.05
C GLY A 53 2.42 5.34 -2.91
N ALA A 54 1.37 6.13 -2.81
CA ALA A 54 -0.01 5.64 -2.68
C ALA A 54 -0.98 6.47 -3.52
N VAL A 55 -1.99 5.81 -4.08
CA VAL A 55 -3.12 6.48 -4.70
C VAL A 55 -4.44 5.88 -4.21
N ILE A 56 -5.48 6.72 -4.13
CA ILE A 56 -6.84 6.30 -3.79
C ILE A 56 -7.74 6.55 -4.99
N VAL A 57 -8.49 5.51 -5.33
CA VAL A 57 -9.36 5.47 -6.50
C VAL A 57 -10.81 5.29 -6.07
N ARG A 58 -11.72 6.05 -6.67
CA ARG A 58 -13.16 5.87 -6.58
C ARG A 58 -13.78 6.03 -7.95
N ASP A 59 -14.70 5.15 -8.32
CA ASP A 59 -15.44 5.19 -9.60
C ASP A 59 -14.53 5.32 -10.85
N GLY A 60 -13.31 4.74 -10.78
CA GLY A 60 -12.32 4.78 -11.85
C GLY A 60 -11.44 6.03 -11.89
N GLU A 61 -11.63 6.99 -11.01
CA GLU A 61 -10.86 8.22 -10.89
C GLU A 61 -9.92 8.20 -9.69
N ILE A 62 -8.73 8.76 -9.82
CA ILE A 62 -7.80 8.97 -8.70
C ILE A 62 -8.21 10.25 -7.98
N ILE A 63 -8.67 10.10 -6.74
CA ILE A 63 -9.13 11.21 -5.90
C ILE A 63 -8.15 11.57 -4.78
N GLY A 64 -7.09 10.78 -4.61
CA GLY A 64 -6.04 11.05 -3.63
C GLY A 64 -4.71 10.47 -4.07
N ARG A 65 -3.62 11.21 -3.86
CA ARG A 65 -2.24 10.84 -4.14
C ARG A 65 -1.37 11.19 -2.96
N GLY A 66 -0.32 10.42 -2.74
CA GLY A 66 0.64 10.71 -1.69
C GLY A 66 1.95 9.98 -1.91
N HIS A 67 3.00 10.58 -1.42
CA HIS A 67 4.33 10.00 -1.32
C HIS A 67 4.92 10.29 0.05
N ASN A 68 5.95 9.55 0.43
CA ASN A 68 6.58 9.73 1.73
C ASN A 68 7.34 11.06 1.78
N GLU A 69 7.17 11.81 2.88
CA GLU A 69 7.80 13.10 3.15
C GLU A 69 8.27 13.23 4.61
N THR A 70 8.54 12.10 5.28
CA THR A 70 8.83 12.03 6.71
C THR A 70 10.03 12.88 7.13
N GLU A 71 11.14 12.78 6.40
CA GLU A 71 12.37 13.54 6.67
C GLU A 71 12.23 15.01 6.28
N THR A 72 11.61 15.28 5.12
CA THR A 72 11.40 16.62 4.58
C THR A 72 10.52 17.46 5.50
N ARG A 73 9.42 16.88 5.98
CA ARG A 73 8.46 17.55 6.88
C ARG A 73 8.84 17.46 8.36
N LYS A 74 9.80 16.60 8.72
CA LYS A 74 10.10 16.25 10.11
C LYS A 74 8.85 15.80 10.87
N ASP A 75 7.99 15.04 10.18
CA ASP A 75 6.71 14.56 10.67
C ASP A 75 6.63 13.04 10.51
N PRO A 76 6.63 12.26 11.62
CA PRO A 76 6.56 10.81 11.56
C PRO A 76 5.25 10.27 10.98
N THR A 77 4.26 11.13 10.78
CA THR A 77 2.98 10.77 10.17
C THR A 77 2.89 11.11 8.67
N ALA A 78 3.91 11.74 8.09
CA ALA A 78 3.94 12.12 6.69
C ALA A 78 4.25 10.96 5.75
N HIS A 79 3.50 9.86 5.90
CA HIS A 79 3.57 8.69 5.03
C HIS A 79 2.68 8.88 3.79
N ALA A 80 3.00 8.18 2.71
CA ALA A 80 2.30 8.21 1.43
C ALA A 80 0.79 7.98 1.60
N GLU A 81 0.42 6.96 2.37
CA GLU A 81 -0.97 6.57 2.62
C GLU A 81 -1.73 7.67 3.36
N MET A 82 -1.09 8.31 4.34
CA MET A 82 -1.68 9.40 5.10
C MET A 82 -1.95 10.62 4.23
N ALA A 83 -1.02 10.96 3.33
CA ALA A 83 -1.18 12.05 2.37
C ALA A 83 -2.34 11.74 1.39
N ALA A 84 -2.38 10.53 0.83
CA ALA A 84 -3.44 10.10 -0.08
C ALA A 84 -4.83 10.10 0.60
N ILE A 85 -4.91 9.62 1.86
CA ILE A 85 -6.17 9.63 2.65
C ILE A 85 -6.67 11.05 2.87
N ARG A 86 -5.79 11.99 3.26
CA ARG A 86 -6.17 13.40 3.49
C ARG A 86 -6.71 14.04 2.21
N GLN A 87 -6.00 13.86 1.09
CA GLN A 87 -6.43 14.41 -0.20
C GLN A 87 -7.77 13.82 -0.67
N ALA A 88 -7.97 12.51 -0.53
CA ALA A 88 -9.23 11.87 -0.88
C ALA A 88 -10.38 12.32 0.01
N ALA A 89 -10.13 12.49 1.32
CA ALA A 89 -11.12 12.99 2.27
C ALA A 89 -11.54 14.45 1.97
N GLU A 90 -10.57 15.28 1.58
CA GLU A 90 -10.83 16.65 1.12
C GLU A 90 -11.64 16.66 -0.18
N HIS A 91 -11.26 15.84 -1.16
CA HIS A 91 -12.00 15.70 -2.43
C HIS A 91 -13.46 15.30 -2.21
N LEU A 92 -13.72 14.35 -1.29
CA LEU A 92 -15.07 13.85 -0.98
C LEU A 92 -15.82 14.72 0.04
N GLN A 93 -15.20 15.78 0.56
CA GLN A 93 -15.76 16.62 1.62
C GLN A 93 -16.22 15.79 2.83
N GLY A 94 -15.48 14.71 3.14
CA GLY A 94 -15.83 13.79 4.20
C GLY A 94 -14.75 12.79 4.52
N TRP A 95 -14.64 12.36 5.77
CA TRP A 95 -13.59 11.47 6.23
C TRP A 95 -13.80 9.98 5.89
N ARG A 96 -15.02 9.60 5.52
CA ARG A 96 -15.33 8.21 5.11
C ARG A 96 -15.10 8.03 3.62
N LEU A 97 -14.14 7.16 3.28
CA LEU A 97 -13.75 6.85 1.90
C LEU A 97 -14.44 5.55 1.43
N ILE A 98 -15.76 5.48 1.61
CA ILE A 98 -16.59 4.32 1.20
C ILE A 98 -16.56 4.20 -0.33
N GLY A 99 -16.45 2.97 -0.84
CA GLY A 99 -16.32 2.69 -2.27
C GLY A 99 -14.93 2.99 -2.82
N CYS A 100 -13.96 3.34 -1.95
CA CYS A 100 -12.61 3.65 -2.38
C CYS A 100 -11.69 2.42 -2.32
N THR A 101 -10.78 2.37 -3.28
CA THR A 101 -9.67 1.41 -3.34
C THR A 101 -8.35 2.15 -3.22
N MET A 102 -7.46 1.69 -2.34
CA MET A 102 -6.10 2.19 -2.23
C MET A 102 -5.11 1.28 -2.95
N PHE A 103 -4.15 1.88 -3.65
CA PHE A 103 -2.98 1.21 -4.21
C PHE A 103 -1.75 1.81 -3.55
N VAL A 104 -0.89 0.98 -2.99
CA VAL A 104 0.33 1.39 -2.29
C VAL A 104 1.51 0.51 -2.70
N THR A 105 2.67 1.11 -2.92
CA THR A 105 3.85 0.40 -3.42
C THR A 105 4.49 -0.51 -2.37
N ALA A 106 4.38 -0.15 -1.08
CA ALA A 106 4.90 -0.96 0.04
C ALA A 106 3.79 -1.20 1.07
N GLU A 107 3.90 -2.30 1.81
CA GLU A 107 2.94 -2.67 2.85
C GLU A 107 2.81 -1.56 3.91
N PRO A 108 1.58 -1.11 4.23
CA PRO A 108 1.35 -0.09 5.24
C PRO A 108 1.80 -0.53 6.64
N CYS A 109 2.44 0.39 7.36
CA CYS A 109 2.77 0.22 8.78
C CYS A 109 1.52 0.25 9.67
N SER A 110 1.66 0.02 10.97
CA SER A 110 0.52 -0.02 11.92
C SER A 110 -0.27 1.28 11.98
N MET A 111 0.37 2.43 11.87
CA MET A 111 -0.30 3.75 11.81
C MET A 111 -1.18 3.85 10.56
N CYS A 112 -0.61 3.56 9.37
CA CYS A 112 -1.33 3.66 8.10
C CYS A 112 -2.43 2.60 7.98
N ALA A 113 -2.18 1.37 8.44
CA ALA A 113 -3.18 0.30 8.50
C ALA A 113 -4.37 0.69 9.39
N GLY A 114 -4.12 1.33 10.54
CA GLY A 114 -5.15 1.93 11.37
C GLY A 114 -5.94 3.02 10.65
N ALA A 115 -5.26 3.92 9.94
CA ALA A 115 -5.91 4.98 9.17
C ALA A 115 -6.79 4.44 8.02
N ILE A 116 -6.36 3.36 7.35
CA ILE A 116 -7.14 2.66 6.31
C ILE A 116 -8.47 2.14 6.89
N VAL A 117 -8.42 1.50 8.06
CA VAL A 117 -9.63 1.04 8.77
C VAL A 117 -10.53 2.21 9.15
N TRP A 118 -9.97 3.25 9.77
CA TRP A 118 -10.74 4.42 10.20
C TRP A 118 -11.39 5.16 9.04
N SER A 119 -10.69 5.32 7.93
CA SER A 119 -11.21 5.98 6.73
C SER A 119 -12.22 5.13 5.94
N ARG A 120 -12.44 3.86 6.28
CA ARG A 120 -13.40 2.97 5.60
C ARG A 120 -13.03 2.63 4.16
N ILE A 121 -11.75 2.52 3.85
CA ILE A 121 -11.29 2.03 2.54
C ILE A 121 -11.68 0.56 2.41
N GLU A 122 -12.36 0.22 1.32
CA GLU A 122 -12.91 -1.12 1.11
C GLU A 122 -11.88 -2.12 0.62
N LYS A 123 -10.97 -1.67 -0.25
CA LYS A 123 -9.96 -2.54 -0.86
C LYS A 123 -8.58 -1.90 -0.88
N LEU A 124 -7.56 -2.74 -0.62
CA LEU A 124 -6.16 -2.36 -0.57
C LEU A 124 -5.34 -3.28 -1.48
N TYR A 125 -4.66 -2.69 -2.47
CA TYR A 125 -3.65 -3.37 -3.27
C TYR A 125 -2.26 -2.98 -2.80
N ILE A 126 -1.44 -3.98 -2.45
CA ILE A 126 -0.07 -3.81 -1.97
C ILE A 126 0.91 -4.34 -3.02
N GLY A 127 1.90 -3.53 -3.39
CA GLY A 127 2.97 -3.92 -4.31
C GLY A 127 3.93 -4.91 -3.66
N THR A 128 4.67 -4.50 -2.64
CA THR A 128 5.62 -5.35 -1.93
C THR A 128 5.34 -5.39 -0.42
N MET A 129 5.55 -6.56 0.19
CA MET A 129 5.37 -6.75 1.63
C MET A 129 6.58 -6.25 2.41
N ASP A 130 6.34 -5.80 3.66
CA ASP A 130 7.39 -5.39 4.60
C ASP A 130 7.42 -6.32 5.83
N PRO A 131 8.37 -7.26 5.88
CA PRO A 131 8.46 -8.22 6.98
C PRO A 131 8.92 -7.61 8.31
N LYS A 132 9.32 -6.33 8.35
CA LYS A 132 9.83 -5.67 9.55
C LYS A 132 8.80 -4.81 10.26
N SER A 133 7.98 -4.09 9.50
CA SER A 133 7.03 -3.11 10.04
C SER A 133 5.62 -3.19 9.44
N GLY A 134 5.40 -4.08 8.48
CA GLY A 134 4.13 -4.22 7.79
C GLY A 134 2.99 -4.67 8.71
N ALA A 135 1.83 -4.05 8.55
CA ALA A 135 0.68 -4.32 9.40
C ALA A 135 -0.59 -4.73 8.61
N CYS A 136 -0.38 -5.25 7.39
CA CYS A 136 -1.41 -5.73 6.50
C CYS A 136 -1.20 -7.20 6.09
N GLY A 137 -0.52 -7.98 6.93
CA GLY A 137 -0.29 -9.42 6.73
C GLY A 137 1.10 -9.91 7.12
N SER A 138 2.12 -9.04 7.22
CA SER A 138 3.48 -9.44 7.61
C SER A 138 3.64 -9.60 9.12
N VAL A 139 3.73 -8.49 9.88
CA VAL A 139 3.89 -8.51 11.35
C VAL A 139 2.53 -8.53 12.04
N PHE A 140 1.63 -7.68 11.55
CA PHE A 140 0.23 -7.59 11.99
C PHE A 140 -0.70 -7.69 10.79
N ASN A 141 -2.00 -7.83 11.06
CA ASN A 141 -3.04 -7.75 10.04
C ASN A 141 -4.22 -6.91 10.57
N ILE A 142 -3.97 -5.62 10.75
CA ILE A 142 -4.95 -4.68 11.33
C ILE A 142 -6.19 -4.51 10.44
N PRO A 143 -6.08 -4.33 9.10
CA PRO A 143 -7.26 -4.07 8.28
C PRO A 143 -8.22 -5.26 8.16
N GLN A 144 -7.78 -6.47 8.52
CA GLN A 144 -8.60 -7.69 8.51
C GLN A 144 -8.95 -8.21 9.92
N GLU A 145 -8.68 -7.40 10.97
CA GLU A 145 -9.06 -7.75 12.33
C GLU A 145 -10.58 -7.62 12.51
N ARG A 146 -11.25 -8.75 12.73
CA ARG A 146 -12.73 -8.86 12.76
C ARG A 146 -13.39 -8.16 13.96
N ARG A 147 -12.63 -7.84 15.00
CA ARG A 147 -13.12 -7.09 16.16
C ARG A 147 -13.20 -5.58 15.89
N LEU A 148 -12.57 -5.10 14.82
CA LEU A 148 -12.68 -3.72 14.39
C LEU A 148 -14.00 -3.49 13.63
N ASN A 149 -14.42 -2.25 13.57
CA ASN A 149 -15.71 -1.85 12.99
C ASN A 149 -15.69 -1.68 11.46
N HIS A 150 -14.61 -2.09 10.80
CA HIS A 150 -14.47 -2.11 9.35
C HIS A 150 -13.46 -3.18 8.95
N PHE A 151 -13.72 -3.81 7.82
CA PHE A 151 -12.87 -4.84 7.23
C PHE A 151 -12.47 -4.38 5.82
N THR A 152 -11.16 -4.39 5.54
CA THR A 152 -10.62 -4.04 4.23
C THR A 152 -10.17 -5.31 3.50
N GLU A 153 -10.61 -5.51 2.26
CA GLU A 153 -10.08 -6.55 1.40
C GLU A 153 -8.63 -6.23 1.00
N ILE A 154 -7.73 -7.21 1.10
CA ILE A 154 -6.31 -7.03 0.77
C ILE A 154 -5.91 -7.95 -0.37
N GLU A 155 -5.28 -7.37 -1.39
CA GLU A 155 -4.60 -8.06 -2.48
C GLU A 155 -3.12 -7.68 -2.48
N THR A 156 -2.22 -8.66 -2.56
CA THR A 156 -0.77 -8.43 -2.46
C THR A 156 -0.04 -8.88 -3.73
N GLY A 157 1.13 -8.28 -3.98
CA GLY A 157 2.01 -8.69 -5.07
C GLY A 157 1.70 -8.04 -6.42
N LEU A 158 0.85 -7.02 -6.47
CA LEU A 158 0.60 -6.28 -7.70
C LEU A 158 1.83 -5.46 -8.09
N MET A 159 2.49 -5.83 -9.21
CA MET A 159 3.76 -5.24 -9.66
C MET A 159 4.88 -5.35 -8.60
N GLN A 160 4.98 -6.51 -7.97
CA GLN A 160 5.89 -6.74 -6.85
C GLN A 160 7.36 -6.49 -7.21
N GLU A 161 7.79 -6.86 -8.40
CA GLU A 161 9.18 -6.70 -8.83
C GLU A 161 9.54 -5.22 -8.95
N GLU A 162 8.68 -4.42 -9.58
CA GLU A 162 8.86 -2.98 -9.75
C GLU A 162 8.85 -2.26 -8.39
N CYS A 163 7.86 -2.58 -7.53
CA CYS A 163 7.73 -1.99 -6.20
C CYS A 163 8.90 -2.35 -5.27
N SER A 164 9.35 -3.61 -5.28
CA SER A 164 10.52 -4.02 -4.50
C SER A 164 11.82 -3.48 -5.08
N GLY A 165 11.88 -3.30 -6.40
CA GLY A 165 13.05 -2.78 -7.13
C GLY A 165 13.39 -1.36 -6.68
N ILE A 166 12.45 -0.44 -6.75
CA ILE A 166 12.67 0.97 -6.35
C ILE A 166 13.15 1.09 -4.89
N MET A 167 12.61 0.26 -3.98
CA MET A 167 13.04 0.20 -2.58
C MET A 167 14.49 -0.30 -2.44
N LYS A 168 14.83 -1.40 -3.13
CA LYS A 168 16.18 -1.98 -3.10
C LYS A 168 17.22 -1.01 -3.63
N ASP A 169 16.93 -0.33 -4.73
CA ASP A 169 17.82 0.63 -5.36
C ASP A 169 18.06 1.85 -4.47
N PHE A 170 17.03 2.39 -3.87
CA PHE A 170 17.14 3.49 -2.89
C PHE A 170 18.06 3.13 -1.72
N PHE A 171 17.82 2.02 -1.05
CA PHE A 171 18.65 1.62 0.10
C PHE A 171 20.08 1.23 -0.32
N LYS A 172 20.30 0.74 -1.53
CA LYS A 172 21.64 0.51 -2.08
C LYS A 172 22.39 1.83 -2.26
N GLN A 173 21.75 2.84 -2.83
CA GLN A 173 22.33 4.18 -3.01
C GLN A 173 22.59 4.86 -1.66
N LEU A 174 21.64 4.77 -0.72
CA LEU A 174 21.80 5.34 0.63
C LEU A 174 23.01 4.76 1.37
N ARG A 175 23.22 3.43 1.27
CA ARG A 175 24.42 2.78 1.86
C ARG A 175 25.70 3.25 1.20
N LYS A 176 25.71 3.48 -0.11
CA LYS A 176 26.88 4.01 -0.83
C LYS A 176 27.24 5.41 -0.32
N ARG A 177 26.29 6.34 -0.31
CA ARG A 177 26.50 7.73 0.20
C ARG A 177 27.07 7.74 1.62
N LYS A 178 26.45 6.97 2.53
CA LYS A 178 26.94 6.85 3.93
C LYS A 178 28.33 6.23 4.06
N ALA A 179 28.78 5.42 3.12
CA ALA A 179 30.14 4.87 3.12
C ALA A 179 31.16 5.92 2.62
N GLU A 180 30.78 6.75 1.64
CA GLU A 180 31.61 7.84 1.11
C GLU A 180 31.79 8.99 2.12
N GLU A 181 30.74 9.32 2.89
CA GLU A 181 30.78 10.35 3.95
C GLU A 181 31.67 9.99 5.17
N LYS A 182 32.06 8.71 5.30
CA LYS A 182 32.90 8.22 6.42
C LYS A 182 34.39 8.12 6.06
N GLN A 183 34.77 8.45 4.82
CA GLN A 183 36.16 8.49 4.35
C GLN A 183 36.72 9.90 4.36
#